data_b79e818c4558fd3bf71a20b58eb992ea
#
_entry.id   b79e818c4558fd3bf71a20b58eb992ea
#
_cell.length_a   1.000
_cell.length_b   1.000
_cell.length_c   1.000
_cell.angle_alpha   90.00
_cell.angle_beta   90.00
_cell.angle_gamma   90.00
#
_symmetry.space_group_name_H-M   'P 1'
#
loop_
_entity.id
_entity.type
_entity.pdbx_description
1 polymer ?
#
loop_
_entity_poly.entity_id
_entity_poly.type
_entity_poly.pdbx_seq_one_letter_code
_entity_poly.pdbx_strand_id
1 'polypeptide(L)' 'GCNSLTRLDLSNFDTSNVTNMLWMFGLCYDLTSLNLSSFDASAVTKMDDIFTRCDVLTDLNCSDARILKEYRNRR' A
#
# COMPACT_ATOMS: atom_id res chain seq x y z
N GLY A 1 -8.96 -5.24 6.54
CA GLY A 1 -9.26 -4.09 5.70
C GLY A 1 -9.63 -2.84 6.45
N CYS A 2 -9.68 -1.75 5.73
CA CYS A 2 -9.95 -0.42 6.28
C CYS A 2 -11.23 0.11 5.65
N ASN A 3 -12.36 -0.47 6.01
CA ASN A 3 -13.61 -0.27 5.25
C ASN A 3 -14.16 1.15 5.26
N SER A 4 -13.85 1.95 6.28
CA SER A 4 -14.37 3.32 6.37
C SER A 4 -13.29 4.39 6.25
N LEU A 5 -12.04 4.00 6.07
CA LEU A 5 -10.93 4.92 5.97
C LEU A 5 -10.79 5.43 4.54
N THR A 6 -10.79 6.75 4.35
CA THR A 6 -10.68 7.35 3.01
C THR A 6 -9.29 7.90 2.72
N ARG A 7 -8.53 8.28 3.74
CA ARG A 7 -7.17 8.78 3.61
C ARG A 7 -6.28 8.15 4.66
N LEU A 8 -5.06 7.83 4.28
CA LEU A 8 -4.09 7.26 5.20
C LEU A 8 -2.70 7.82 4.89
N ASP A 9 -2.07 8.43 5.88
CA ASP A 9 -0.74 9.00 5.75
C ASP A 9 0.23 8.19 6.59
N LEU A 10 1.11 7.44 5.92
CA LEU A 10 2.13 6.63 6.57
C LEU A 10 3.53 7.15 6.25
N SER A 11 3.65 8.44 5.92
CA SER A 11 4.92 9.04 5.51
C SER A 11 6.00 9.02 6.60
N ASN A 12 5.60 8.82 7.87
CA ASN A 12 6.52 8.76 8.99
C ASN A 12 6.85 7.34 9.43
N PHE A 13 6.37 6.34 8.71
CA PHE A 13 6.66 4.95 9.06
C PHE A 13 8.04 4.54 8.57
N ASP A 14 8.77 3.81 9.43
CA ASP A 14 10.02 3.17 9.05
C ASP A 14 9.74 1.70 8.73
N THR A 15 9.86 1.35 7.46
CA THR A 15 9.60 -0.02 6.99
C THR A 15 10.88 -0.80 6.70
N SER A 16 12.03 -0.31 7.13
CA SER A 16 13.32 -0.94 6.80
C SER A 16 13.44 -2.39 7.29
N ASN A 17 12.71 -2.76 8.33
CA ASN A 17 12.70 -4.12 8.88
C ASN A 17 11.45 -4.92 8.52
N VAL A 18 10.57 -4.38 7.70
CA VAL A 18 9.35 -5.08 7.31
C VAL A 18 9.66 -6.05 6.19
N THR A 19 9.31 -7.32 6.37
CA THR A 19 9.55 -8.36 5.38
C THR A 19 8.27 -8.92 4.76
N ASN A 20 7.12 -8.69 5.39
CA ASN A 20 5.83 -9.24 4.96
C ASN A 20 4.80 -8.12 4.89
N MET A 21 4.31 -7.86 3.68
CA MET A 21 3.27 -6.86 3.42
C MET A 21 2.04 -7.47 2.77
N LEU A 22 1.83 -8.78 2.93
CA LEU A 22 0.66 -9.46 2.38
C LEU A 22 -0.62 -8.78 2.90
N TRP A 23 -1.51 -8.41 1.99
CA TRP A 23 -2.83 -7.85 2.30
C TRP A 23 -2.80 -6.58 3.12
N MET A 24 -1.67 -5.89 3.20
CA MET A 24 -1.53 -4.73 4.10
C MET A 24 -2.65 -3.70 3.91
N PHE A 25 -3.04 -3.43 2.67
CA PHE A 25 -4.12 -2.50 2.34
C PHE A 25 -5.28 -3.20 1.65
N GLY A 26 -5.32 -4.52 1.76
CA GLY A 26 -6.38 -5.30 1.13
C GLY A 26 -7.75 -4.93 1.67
N LEU A 27 -8.75 -4.92 0.79
CA LEU A 27 -10.15 -4.66 1.13
C LEU A 27 -10.39 -3.25 1.66
N CYS A 28 -9.53 -2.29 1.34
CA CYS A 28 -9.75 -0.89 1.68
C CYS A 28 -10.64 -0.25 0.63
N TYR A 29 -11.91 -0.59 0.64
CA TYR A 29 -12.85 -0.20 -0.41
C TYR A 29 -13.06 1.29 -0.54
N ASP A 30 -12.94 2.03 0.56
CA ASP A 30 -13.21 3.48 0.58
C ASP A 30 -11.93 4.32 0.53
N LEU A 31 -10.76 3.69 0.51
CA LEU A 31 -9.49 4.40 0.55
C LEU A 31 -9.22 5.06 -0.80
N THR A 32 -9.18 6.38 -0.82
CA THR A 32 -8.94 7.16 -2.04
C THR A 32 -7.52 7.72 -2.10
N SER A 33 -6.89 7.96 -0.96
CA SER A 33 -5.57 8.60 -0.90
C SER A 33 -4.68 7.86 0.11
N LEU A 34 -3.47 7.53 -0.33
CA LEU A 34 -2.52 6.78 0.50
C LEU A 34 -1.11 7.37 0.29
N ASN A 35 -0.49 7.79 1.38
CA ASN A 35 0.85 8.33 1.36
C ASN A 35 1.85 7.32 1.90
N LEU A 36 2.62 6.72 1.00
CA LEU A 36 3.67 5.74 1.31
C LEU A 36 5.05 6.28 0.91
N SER A 37 5.24 7.60 1.00
CA SER A 37 6.47 8.24 0.52
C SER A 37 7.73 7.76 1.27
N SER A 38 7.58 7.27 2.50
CA SER A 38 8.70 6.75 3.29
C SER A 38 8.90 5.24 3.14
N PHE A 39 8.02 4.56 2.42
CA PHE A 39 8.08 3.10 2.32
C PHE A 39 9.25 2.64 1.46
N ASP A 40 9.94 1.62 1.97
CA ASP A 40 11.05 0.95 1.29
C ASP A 40 10.77 -0.55 1.36
N ALA A 41 10.52 -1.14 0.20
CA ALA A 41 10.19 -2.56 0.10
C ALA A 41 11.42 -3.43 -0.18
N SER A 42 12.63 -2.90 -0.02
CA SER A 42 13.85 -3.65 -0.35
C SER A 42 14.02 -4.92 0.48
N ALA A 43 13.53 -4.93 1.73
CA ALA A 43 13.58 -6.10 2.61
C ALA A 43 12.32 -6.98 2.52
N VAL A 44 11.30 -6.55 1.78
CA VAL A 44 10.03 -7.26 1.72
C VAL A 44 10.14 -8.48 0.80
N THR A 45 9.76 -9.63 1.32
CA THR A 45 9.75 -10.88 0.56
C THR A 45 8.35 -11.30 0.14
N LYS A 46 7.32 -10.79 0.80
CA LYS A 46 5.92 -11.11 0.50
C LYS A 46 5.12 -9.84 0.36
N MET A 47 4.52 -9.64 -0.80
CA MET A 47 3.81 -8.40 -1.12
C MET A 47 2.50 -8.68 -1.89
N ASP A 48 2.12 -9.93 -2.02
CA ASP A 48 0.94 -10.30 -2.80
C ASP A 48 -0.32 -9.68 -2.19
N ASP A 49 -1.22 -9.24 -3.05
CA ASP A 49 -2.54 -8.73 -2.66
C ASP A 49 -2.51 -7.51 -1.74
N ILE A 50 -1.40 -6.77 -1.75
CA ILE A 50 -1.24 -5.59 -0.89
C ILE A 50 -2.33 -4.54 -1.16
N PHE A 51 -2.81 -4.43 -2.40
CA PHE A 51 -3.84 -3.47 -2.80
C PHE A 51 -5.11 -4.14 -3.33
N THR A 52 -5.33 -5.41 -3.02
CA THR A 52 -6.51 -6.12 -3.51
C THR A 52 -7.78 -5.39 -3.07
N ARG A 53 -8.67 -5.12 -4.02
CA ARG A 53 -9.96 -4.45 -3.78
C ARG A 53 -9.85 -3.01 -3.28
N CYS A 54 -8.73 -2.35 -3.53
CA CYS A 54 -8.62 -0.91 -3.33
C CYS A 54 -9.13 -0.20 -4.59
N ASP A 55 -10.42 -0.33 -4.86
CA ASP A 55 -11.01 0.02 -6.15
C ASP A 55 -11.06 1.52 -6.40
N VAL A 56 -11.09 2.33 -5.34
CA VAL A 56 -11.20 3.78 -5.46
C VAL A 56 -9.89 4.51 -5.14
N LEU A 57 -8.79 3.76 -4.95
CA LEU A 57 -7.49 4.36 -4.64
C LEU A 57 -6.91 4.98 -5.92
N THR A 58 -6.96 6.30 -6.00
CA THR A 58 -6.51 7.06 -7.16
C THR A 58 -5.33 7.97 -6.84
N ASP A 59 -5.09 8.28 -5.57
CA ASP A 59 -4.02 9.16 -5.13
C ASP A 59 -3.03 8.36 -4.29
N LEU A 60 -2.02 7.80 -4.94
CA LEU A 60 -0.97 7.04 -4.27
C LEU A 60 0.36 7.78 -4.37
N ASN A 61 0.88 8.22 -3.24
CA ASN A 61 2.20 8.83 -3.15
C ASN A 61 3.20 7.76 -2.70
N CYS A 62 3.97 7.23 -3.63
CA CYS A 62 4.92 6.16 -3.36
C CYS A 62 6.05 6.22 -4.38
N SER A 63 7.28 6.12 -3.90
CA SER A 63 8.45 6.11 -4.78
C SER A 63 9.05 4.70 -4.97
N ASP A 64 8.56 3.70 -4.24
CA ASP A 64 9.07 2.34 -4.34
C ASP A 64 8.49 1.64 -5.56
N ALA A 65 9.36 1.19 -6.47
CA ALA A 65 8.93 0.59 -7.73
C ALA A 65 8.18 -0.73 -7.55
N ARG A 66 8.51 -1.51 -6.52
CA ARG A 66 7.83 -2.78 -6.26
C ARG A 66 6.39 -2.54 -5.80
N ILE A 67 6.20 -1.56 -4.93
CA ILE A 67 4.88 -1.20 -4.45
C ILE A 67 4.05 -0.63 -5.60
N LEU A 68 4.64 0.23 -6.43
CA LEU A 68 3.96 0.79 -7.59
C LEU A 68 3.53 -0.28 -8.58
N LYS A 69 4.33 -1.32 -8.74
CA LYS A 69 3.98 -2.44 -9.61
C LYS A 69 2.75 -3.16 -9.10
N GLU A 70 2.67 -3.42 -7.80
CA GLU A 70 1.50 -4.06 -7.20
C GLU A 70 0.26 -3.18 -7.33
N TYR A 71 0.43 -1.88 -7.20
CA TYR A 71 -0.67 -0.94 -7.38
C TYR A 71 -1.24 -1.01 -8.80
N ARG A 72 -0.38 -1.08 -9.82
CA ARG A 72 -0.82 -1.17 -11.21
C ARG A 72 -1.53 -2.49 -11.51
N ASN A 73 -1.15 -3.54 -10.81
CA ASN A 73 -1.67 -4.89 -11.03
C ASN A 73 -2.79 -5.26 -10.05
N ARG A 74 -3.28 -4.33 -9.26
CA ARG A 74 -4.29 -4.61 -8.26
C ARG A 74 -5.61 -5.06 -8.90
N ARG A 75 -6.38 -5.81 -8.13
CA ARG A 75 -7.67 -6.34 -8.60
C ARG A 75 -8.80 -6.02 -7.64
#